data_b4f82c1b4d59a05bcd1df5da4069f77c
#
_entry.id   b4f82c1b4d59a05bcd1df5da4069f77c
#
_cell.length_a   1.000
_cell.length_b   1.000
_cell.length_c   1.000
_cell.angle_alpha   90.00
_cell.angle_beta   90.00
_cell.angle_gamma   90.00
#
_symmetry.space_group_name_H-M   'P 1'
#
loop_
_entity.id
_entity.type
_entity.pdbx_description
1 polymer ?
#
loop_
_entity_poly.entity_id
_entity_poly.type
_entity_poly.pdbx_seq_one_letter_code
_entity_poly.pdbx_strand_id
1 'polypeptide(L)'
;MARKKRAADLGAWLCFEDEAGQGLRPPKGRTWGRRGCTPVVKVTAAGTKRVSMAALICSKAGRRPRLIYRIYLDRGPAKGRRKGFTEIDYARLLDAAHQQFGGPIVLVWDTLNTHVSRMMRRLIAARYG
;
A
#
# COMPACT_ATOMS: atom_id res chain seq x y z
N MET A 1 1.81 -6.99 19.79
CA MET A 1 2.96 -6.79 20.70
C MET A 1 4.21 -7.57 20.30
N ALA A 2 4.14 -8.85 19.94
CA ALA A 2 5.30 -9.67 19.58
C ALA A 2 6.18 -9.10 18.45
N ARG A 3 5.59 -8.56 17.39
CA ARG A 3 6.32 -8.00 16.22
C ARG A 3 7.08 -6.72 16.55
N LYS A 4 6.51 -5.85 17.39
CA LYS A 4 7.17 -4.61 17.85
C LYS A 4 8.38 -4.94 18.72
N LYS A 5 8.24 -5.90 19.63
CA LYS A 5 9.35 -6.38 20.46
C LYS A 5 10.46 -6.99 19.59
N ARG A 6 10.12 -7.86 18.65
CA ARG A 6 11.08 -8.45 17.71
C ARG A 6 11.83 -7.41 16.87
N ALA A 7 11.14 -6.38 16.39
CA ALA A 7 11.78 -5.29 15.66
C ALA A 7 12.78 -4.52 16.53
N ALA A 8 12.43 -4.25 17.78
CA ALA A 8 13.33 -3.59 18.74
C ALA A 8 14.55 -4.45 19.04
N ASP A 9 14.37 -5.74 19.32
CA ASP A 9 15.44 -6.71 19.62
C ASP A 9 16.44 -6.85 18.46
N LEU A 10 15.96 -6.75 17.21
CA LEU A 10 16.77 -6.81 16.00
C LEU A 10 17.35 -5.45 15.56
N GLY A 11 17.02 -4.36 16.26
CA GLY A 11 17.34 -3.02 15.78
C GLY A 11 16.72 -2.70 14.42
N ALA A 12 15.60 -3.35 14.08
CA ALA A 12 14.94 -3.29 12.79
C ALA A 12 13.93 -2.15 12.68
N TRP A 13 13.63 -1.76 11.45
CA TRP A 13 12.46 -0.94 11.16
C TRP A 13 11.21 -1.82 11.17
N LEU A 14 10.17 -1.36 11.84
CA LEU A 14 8.84 -1.97 11.77
C LEU A 14 8.05 -1.26 10.68
N CYS A 15 7.72 -1.99 9.64
CA CYS A 15 7.03 -1.48 8.46
C CYS A 15 5.66 -2.16 8.32
N PHE A 16 4.62 -1.34 8.21
CA PHE A 16 3.26 -1.78 7.90
C PHE A 16 2.97 -1.45 6.45
N GLU A 17 2.56 -2.44 5.69
CA GLU A 17 2.13 -2.27 4.31
C GLU A 17 0.61 -2.34 4.24
N ASP A 18 0.04 -1.42 3.46
CA ASP A 18 -1.38 -1.39 3.14
C ASP A 18 -1.61 -0.71 1.79
N GLU A 19 -2.75 -1.01 1.20
CA GLU A 19 -3.18 -0.44 -0.07
C GLU A 19 -4.37 0.47 0.10
N ALA A 20 -4.38 1.53 -0.69
CA ALA A 20 -5.53 2.40 -0.85
C ALA A 20 -5.84 2.62 -2.33
N GLY A 21 -7.11 2.81 -2.64
CA GLY A 21 -7.54 3.11 -4.00
C GLY A 21 -8.62 4.16 -4.04
N GLN A 22 -8.47 5.11 -4.97
CA GLN A 22 -9.43 6.18 -5.22
C GLN A 22 -9.91 6.14 -6.67
N GLY A 23 -11.21 5.98 -6.84
CA GLY A 23 -11.86 6.10 -8.14
C GLY A 23 -12.35 7.52 -8.41
N LEU A 24 -12.72 7.79 -9.65
CA LEU A 24 -13.33 9.08 -10.05
C LEU A 24 -14.76 9.25 -9.53
N ARG A 25 -15.45 8.16 -9.21
CA ARG A 25 -16.77 8.20 -8.61
C ARG A 25 -16.62 8.24 -7.09
N PRO A 26 -17.30 9.19 -6.40
CA PRO A 26 -17.32 9.20 -4.96
C PRO A 26 -17.98 7.92 -4.44
N PRO A 27 -17.55 7.39 -3.28
CA PRO A 27 -18.21 6.24 -2.67
C PRO A 27 -19.68 6.62 -2.37
N LYS A 28 -20.58 5.66 -2.56
CA LYS A 28 -21.95 5.81 -2.08
C LYS A 28 -21.90 5.88 -0.55
N GLY A 29 -22.42 6.94 0.02
CA GLY A 29 -22.36 7.15 1.45
C GLY A 29 -23.21 8.32 1.90
N ARG A 30 -23.29 8.49 3.21
CA ARG A 30 -23.91 9.66 3.82
C ARG A 30 -22.91 10.79 3.91
N THR A 31 -23.37 12.01 3.74
CA THR A 31 -22.59 13.24 3.97
C THR A 31 -23.37 14.20 4.85
N TRP A 32 -22.70 15.21 5.34
CA TRP A 32 -23.32 16.27 6.13
C TRP A 32 -24.04 17.24 5.22
N GLY A 33 -25.24 17.65 5.63
CA GLY A 33 -26.03 18.63 4.93
C GLY A 33 -26.97 19.35 5.91
N ARG A 34 -27.55 20.45 5.45
CA ARG A 34 -28.56 21.17 6.22
C ARG A 34 -29.76 20.26 6.47
N ARG A 35 -30.32 20.29 7.67
CA ARG A 35 -31.51 19.51 8.01
C ARG A 35 -32.65 19.79 7.03
N GLY A 36 -33.24 18.74 6.48
CA GLY A 36 -34.30 18.81 5.48
C GLY A 36 -33.83 19.08 4.05
N CYS A 37 -32.53 19.27 3.82
CA CYS A 37 -31.97 19.48 2.49
C CYS A 37 -30.99 18.36 2.15
N THR A 38 -31.31 17.54 1.18
CA THR A 38 -30.38 16.51 0.69
C THR A 38 -29.28 17.19 -0.11
N PRO A 39 -27.99 17.03 0.26
CA PRO A 39 -26.89 17.60 -0.51
C PRO A 39 -26.82 16.97 -1.89
N VAL A 40 -26.70 17.80 -2.92
CA VAL A 40 -26.48 17.37 -4.30
C VAL A 40 -25.03 17.61 -4.66
N VAL A 41 -24.27 16.54 -4.89
CA VAL A 41 -22.88 16.61 -5.35
C VAL A 41 -22.87 16.36 -6.85
N LYS A 42 -22.49 17.38 -7.62
CA LYS A 42 -22.27 17.22 -9.07
C LYS A 42 -20.97 16.47 -9.29
N VAL A 43 -21.05 15.33 -9.97
CA VAL A 43 -19.88 14.51 -10.33
C VAL A 43 -19.69 14.62 -11.84
N THR A 44 -18.61 15.25 -12.25
CA THR A 44 -18.27 15.40 -13.68
C THR A 44 -17.46 14.22 -14.22
N ALA A 45 -17.00 13.35 -13.34
CA ALA A 45 -16.15 12.24 -13.74
C ALA A 45 -16.97 11.05 -14.26
N ALA A 46 -16.81 10.78 -15.54
CA ALA A 46 -17.26 9.54 -16.18
C ALA A 46 -16.07 8.60 -16.38
N GLY A 47 -16.28 7.30 -16.15
CA GLY A 47 -15.30 6.28 -16.50
C GLY A 47 -14.80 5.42 -15.32
N THR A 48 -13.90 4.52 -15.66
CA THR A 48 -13.36 3.48 -14.75
C THR A 48 -11.94 3.79 -14.27
N LYS A 49 -11.46 5.01 -14.50
CA LYS A 49 -10.11 5.41 -14.07
C LYS A 49 -10.00 5.38 -12.54
N ARG A 50 -8.90 4.80 -12.05
CA ARG A 50 -8.63 4.65 -10.63
C ARG A 50 -7.15 4.90 -10.34
N VAL A 51 -6.89 5.52 -9.21
CA VAL A 51 -5.55 5.61 -8.62
C VAL A 51 -5.47 4.59 -7.50
N SER A 52 -4.49 3.72 -7.55
CA SER A 52 -4.17 2.81 -6.45
C SER A 52 -2.80 3.17 -5.87
N MET A 53 -2.67 3.07 -4.57
CA MET A 53 -1.45 3.34 -3.84
C MET A 53 -1.14 2.14 -2.94
N ALA A 54 0.07 1.63 -3.03
CA ALA A 54 0.64 0.71 -2.05
C ALA A 54 1.69 1.46 -1.23
N ALA A 55 1.64 1.36 0.09
CA ALA A 55 2.48 2.16 0.96
C ALA A 55 3.03 1.38 2.14
N LEU A 56 4.24 1.74 2.56
CA LEU A 56 4.88 1.28 3.79
C LEU A 56 4.92 2.45 4.78
N ILE A 57 4.29 2.29 5.93
CA ILE A 57 4.47 3.16 7.08
C ILE A 57 5.51 2.52 7.98
N CYS A 58 6.67 3.15 8.10
CA CYS A 58 7.84 2.59 8.76
C CYS A 58 8.21 3.38 10.01
N SER A 59 8.43 2.67 11.10
CA SER A 59 8.81 3.26 12.38
C SER A 59 9.99 2.52 13.02
N LYS A 60 10.82 3.27 13.72
CA LYS A 60 11.93 2.76 14.55
C LYS A 60 12.09 3.66 15.77
N ALA A 61 12.36 3.07 16.94
CA ALA A 61 12.58 3.85 18.15
C ALA A 61 13.73 4.87 17.97
N GLY A 62 13.50 6.11 18.40
CA GLY A 62 14.48 7.20 18.25
C GLY A 62 14.65 7.74 16.84
N ARG A 63 13.83 7.34 15.88
CA ARG A 63 13.87 7.82 14.50
C ARG A 63 12.52 8.39 14.08
N ARG A 64 12.55 9.36 13.15
CA ARG A 64 11.31 9.87 12.54
C ARG A 64 10.64 8.77 11.71
N PRO A 65 9.31 8.64 11.79
CA PRO A 65 8.58 7.74 10.89
C PRO A 65 8.82 8.07 9.43
N ARG A 66 8.76 7.06 8.58
CA ARG A 66 8.93 7.19 7.12
C ARG A 66 7.72 6.62 6.42
N LEU A 67 7.33 7.25 5.33
CA LEU A 67 6.34 6.77 4.37
C LEU A 67 7.02 6.51 3.04
N ILE A 68 6.91 5.30 2.54
CA ILE A 68 7.40 4.90 1.22
C ILE A 68 6.21 4.37 0.45
N TYR A 69 5.96 4.85 -0.74
CA TYR A 69 4.77 4.48 -1.50
C TYR A 69 5.02 4.37 -3.01
N ARG A 70 4.14 3.64 -3.67
CA ARG A 70 4.03 3.57 -5.13
C ARG A 70 2.61 3.85 -5.55
N ILE A 71 2.47 4.52 -6.69
CA ILE A 71 1.17 4.82 -7.29
C ILE A 71 1.04 4.03 -8.58
N TYR A 72 -0.14 3.48 -8.79
CA TYR A 72 -0.56 2.86 -10.03
C TYR A 72 -1.81 3.56 -10.56
N LEU A 73 -1.74 4.03 -11.81
CA LEU A 73 -2.87 4.64 -12.50
C LEU A 73 -3.56 3.60 -13.37
N ASP A 74 -4.73 3.15 -12.94
CA ASP A 74 -5.59 2.33 -13.76
C ASP A 74 -6.41 3.23 -14.69
N ARG A 75 -6.13 3.15 -15.99
CA ARG A 75 -6.79 3.93 -17.03
C ARG A 75 -8.00 3.22 -17.62
N GLY A 76 -8.47 2.16 -16.99
CA GLY A 76 -9.60 1.36 -17.42
C GLY A 76 -9.21 0.09 -18.21
N PRO A 77 -10.21 -0.73 -18.56
CA PRO A 77 -9.98 -2.01 -19.21
C PRO A 77 -9.36 -1.84 -20.60
N ALA A 78 -8.26 -2.53 -20.85
CA ALA A 78 -7.66 -2.68 -22.17
C ALA A 78 -6.94 -4.03 -22.24
N LYS A 79 -6.88 -4.62 -23.42
CA LYS A 79 -6.20 -5.91 -23.64
C LYS A 79 -4.74 -5.82 -23.17
N GLY A 80 -4.31 -6.77 -22.33
CA GLY A 80 -2.94 -6.82 -21.82
C GLY A 80 -2.64 -5.86 -20.66
N ARG A 81 -3.60 -5.08 -20.17
CA ARG A 81 -3.41 -4.21 -19.00
C ARG A 81 -3.62 -4.97 -17.69
N ARG A 82 -2.68 -4.78 -16.77
CA ARG A 82 -2.82 -5.28 -15.40
C ARG A 82 -3.86 -4.47 -14.62
N LYS A 83 -4.53 -5.12 -13.68
CA LYS A 83 -5.61 -4.51 -12.87
C LYS A 83 -5.14 -3.92 -11.53
N GLY A 84 -3.84 -3.88 -11.25
CA GLY A 84 -3.34 -3.38 -9.97
C GLY A 84 -1.86 -3.68 -9.76
N PHE A 85 -1.45 -3.67 -8.51
CA PHE A 85 -0.09 -4.00 -8.12
C PHE A 85 0.22 -5.48 -8.31
N THR A 86 1.46 -5.77 -8.66
CA THR A 86 2.00 -7.12 -8.84
C THR A 86 3.07 -7.39 -7.78
N GLU A 87 3.48 -8.65 -7.65
CA GLU A 87 4.57 -9.05 -6.75
C GLU A 87 5.85 -8.25 -7.00
N ILE A 88 6.13 -7.91 -8.26
CA ILE A 88 7.30 -7.09 -8.63
C ILE A 88 7.18 -5.67 -8.08
N ASP A 89 5.99 -5.11 -8.05
CA ASP A 89 5.77 -3.77 -7.48
C ASP A 89 6.01 -3.74 -5.97
N TYR A 90 5.54 -4.76 -5.26
CA TYR A 90 5.81 -4.92 -3.82
C TYR A 90 7.28 -5.18 -3.54
N ALA A 91 7.92 -6.03 -4.34
CA ALA A 91 9.37 -6.24 -4.23
C ALA A 91 10.15 -4.93 -4.39
N ARG A 92 9.80 -4.11 -5.37
CA ARG A 92 10.40 -2.78 -5.57
C ARG A 92 10.11 -1.80 -4.43
N LEU A 93 8.94 -1.90 -3.81
CA LEU A 93 8.59 -1.11 -2.63
C LEU A 93 9.48 -1.49 -1.43
N LEU A 94 9.70 -2.78 -1.22
CA LEU A 94 10.61 -3.31 -0.19
C LEU A 94 12.07 -2.97 -0.50
N ASP A 95 12.52 -3.08 -1.75
CA ASP A 95 13.86 -2.68 -2.17
C ASP A 95 14.13 -1.20 -1.84
N ALA A 96 13.17 -0.32 -2.13
CA ALA A 96 13.27 1.10 -1.79
C ALA A 96 13.38 1.34 -0.27
N ALA A 97 12.65 0.58 0.53
CA ALA A 97 12.74 0.65 1.98
C ALA A 97 14.12 0.20 2.48
N HIS A 98 14.64 -0.92 1.99
CA HIS A 98 15.98 -1.40 2.34
C HIS A 98 17.08 -0.43 1.96
N GLN A 99 17.00 0.19 0.78
CA GLN A 99 17.96 1.21 0.35
C GLN A 99 17.96 2.44 1.27
N GLN A 100 16.77 2.88 1.71
CA GLN A 100 16.67 4.03 2.59
C GLN A 100 17.11 3.76 4.03
N PHE A 101 16.87 2.55 4.53
CA PHE A 101 17.07 2.23 5.94
C PHE A 101 18.45 1.61 6.22
N GLY A 102 19.03 0.94 5.25
CA GLY A 102 20.35 0.30 5.36
C GLY A 102 20.41 -0.79 6.43
N GLY A 103 19.29 -1.45 6.75
CA GLY A 103 19.23 -2.42 7.82
C GLY A 103 17.98 -3.31 7.79
N PRO A 104 17.80 -4.18 8.78
CA PRO A 104 16.71 -5.15 8.81
C PRO A 104 15.34 -4.48 8.92
N ILE A 105 14.36 -5.13 8.30
CA ILE A 105 12.96 -4.73 8.30
C ILE A 105 12.10 -5.85 8.86
N VAL A 106 11.20 -5.53 9.77
CA VAL A 106 10.08 -6.40 10.16
C VAL A 106 8.85 -5.91 9.42
N LEU A 107 8.43 -6.67 8.42
CA LEU A 107 7.28 -6.34 7.59
C LEU A 107 6.01 -6.94 8.18
N VAL A 108 4.97 -6.12 8.22
CA VAL A 108 3.61 -6.49 8.59
C VAL A 108 2.70 -6.09 7.44
N TRP A 109 2.09 -7.07 6.80
CA TRP A 109 1.09 -6.87 5.78
C TRP A 109 -0.06 -7.86 5.96
N ASP A 110 -1.15 -7.65 5.22
CA ASP A 110 -2.28 -8.56 5.23
C ASP A 110 -1.98 -9.85 4.44
N THR A 111 -2.94 -10.77 4.41
CA THR A 111 -2.84 -12.05 3.70
C THR A 111 -3.35 -11.98 2.26
N LEU A 112 -3.26 -10.82 1.60
CA LEU A 112 -3.61 -10.67 0.20
C LEU A 112 -2.88 -11.75 -0.64
N ASN A 113 -3.56 -12.32 -1.62
CA ASN A 113 -3.00 -13.41 -2.43
C ASN A 113 -1.63 -13.08 -3.03
N THR A 114 -1.42 -11.83 -3.44
CA THR A 114 -0.14 -11.34 -3.96
C THR A 114 0.97 -11.36 -2.92
N HIS A 115 0.65 -11.00 -1.66
CA HIS A 115 1.62 -10.97 -0.54
C HIS A 115 2.07 -12.36 -0.12
N VAL A 116 1.19 -13.35 -0.18
CA VAL A 116 1.46 -14.74 0.24
C VAL A 116 1.78 -15.68 -0.92
N SER A 117 1.85 -15.16 -2.14
CA SER A 117 2.09 -15.96 -3.34
C SER A 117 3.45 -16.66 -3.29
N ARG A 118 3.58 -17.78 -4.01
CA ARG A 118 4.85 -18.48 -4.16
C ARG A 118 5.92 -17.59 -4.80
N MET A 119 5.51 -16.74 -5.75
CA MET A 119 6.40 -15.79 -6.41
C MET A 119 6.94 -14.75 -5.41
N MET A 120 6.08 -14.17 -4.57
CA MET A 120 6.50 -13.21 -3.55
C MET A 120 7.47 -13.83 -2.54
N ARG A 121 7.19 -15.05 -2.06
CA ARG A 121 8.12 -15.77 -1.16
C ARG A 121 9.48 -15.97 -1.80
N ARG A 122 9.54 -16.33 -3.08
CA ARG A 122 10.81 -16.48 -3.82
C ARG A 122 11.54 -15.15 -3.98
N LEU A 123 10.83 -14.07 -4.29
CA LEU A 123 11.40 -12.73 -4.42
C LEU A 123 12.00 -12.25 -3.08
N ILE A 124 11.31 -12.49 -1.97
CA ILE A 124 11.82 -12.16 -0.63
C ILE A 124 13.06 -13.00 -0.30
N ALA A 125 13.01 -14.32 -0.49
CA ALA A 125 14.12 -15.21 -0.21
C ALA A 125 15.36 -14.88 -1.05
N ALA A 126 15.19 -14.54 -2.33
CA ALA A 126 16.29 -14.19 -3.21
C ALA A 126 16.99 -12.86 -2.85
N ARG A 127 16.27 -11.93 -2.18
CA ARG A 127 16.79 -10.61 -1.84
C ARG A 127 17.26 -10.48 -0.40
N TYR A 128 16.64 -11.20 0.52
CA TYR A 128 16.73 -10.97 1.97
C TYR A 128 16.84 -12.26 2.79
N GLY A 129 16.97 -13.41 2.13
CA GLY A 129 17.14 -14.72 2.75
C GLY A 129 18.57 -15.01 3.18
#